data_48ccc6d8f3beb121a67280d429d5cb58
#
_entry.id   48ccc6d8f3beb121a67280d429d5cb58
#
_cell.length_a   1.000
_cell.length_b   1.000
_cell.length_c   1.000
_cell.angle_alpha   90.00
_cell.angle_beta   90.00
_cell.angle_gamma   90.00
#
_symmetry.space_group_name_H-M   'P 1'
#
loop_
_entity.id
_entity.type
_entity.pdbx_description
1 polymer ?
#
loop_
_entity_poly.entity_id
_entity_poly.type
_entity_poly.pdbx_seq_one_letter_code
_entity_poly.pdbx_strand_id
1 'polypeptide(L)'
;MALQSLDIVRRSATTTPSPSVREPVTGSVAKLIDTTKCIGCKACQAACMEWNDLRGDVGTNVGVYDNPADLDEHTWTLMRFTEYENPNGNLEWLIRKDGCMHCE
;
A
#
# COMPACT_ATOMS: atom_id res chain seq x y z
N MET A 1 37.64 -21.47 0.77
CA MET A 1 36.73 -20.62 1.52
C MET A 1 35.45 -21.39 1.82
N ALA A 2 35.24 -21.72 3.06
CA ALA A 2 34.03 -22.44 3.41
C ALA A 2 32.87 -21.46 3.33
N LEU A 3 31.91 -21.78 2.47
CA LEU A 3 30.63 -21.06 2.47
C LEU A 3 29.93 -21.42 3.79
N GLN A 4 29.80 -20.46 4.66
CA GLN A 4 28.94 -20.64 5.81
C GLN A 4 27.53 -20.87 5.30
N SER A 5 26.94 -22.00 5.69
CA SER A 5 25.55 -22.25 5.40
C SER A 5 24.73 -21.17 6.12
N LEU A 6 24.18 -20.26 5.34
CA LEU A 6 23.17 -19.35 5.87
C LEU A 6 21.92 -20.18 6.16
N ASP A 7 21.55 -20.27 7.43
CA ASP A 7 20.27 -20.85 7.81
C ASP A 7 19.16 -19.96 7.29
N ILE A 8 18.70 -20.25 6.08
CA ILE A 8 17.56 -19.53 5.50
C ILE A 8 16.29 -20.10 6.12
N VAL A 9 15.72 -19.36 7.04
CA VAL A 9 14.40 -19.71 7.57
C VAL A 9 13.36 -19.28 6.55
N ARG A 10 12.80 -20.26 5.85
CA ARG A 10 11.67 -20.00 4.95
C ARG A 10 10.39 -20.01 5.77
N ARG A 11 9.66 -18.90 5.70
CA ARG A 11 8.32 -18.82 6.25
C ARG A 11 7.36 -18.49 5.11
N SER A 12 6.44 -19.39 4.87
CA SER A 12 5.33 -19.12 3.97
C SER A 12 4.19 -18.48 4.74
N ALA A 13 3.54 -17.51 4.13
CA ALA A 13 2.34 -16.91 4.71
C ALA A 13 1.24 -17.94 4.97
N THR A 14 1.22 -19.02 4.19
CA THR A 14 0.26 -20.13 4.36
C THR A 14 0.60 -21.05 5.54
N THR A 15 1.83 -21.05 6.00
CA THR A 15 2.28 -21.87 7.14
C THR A 15 2.46 -21.08 8.42
N THR A 16 2.37 -19.76 8.35
CA THR A 16 2.35 -18.93 9.54
C THR A 16 0.98 -19.10 10.20
N PRO A 17 0.91 -19.62 11.44
CA PRO A 17 -0.38 -19.79 12.08
C PRO A 17 -1.07 -18.46 12.23
N SER A 18 -2.32 -18.39 11.77
CA SER A 18 -3.16 -17.25 12.07
C SER A 18 -3.30 -17.13 13.59
N PRO A 19 -3.35 -15.91 14.13
CA PRO A 19 -3.65 -15.75 15.55
C PRO A 19 -4.97 -16.48 15.85
N SER A 20 -4.92 -17.38 16.81
CA SER A 20 -5.90 -18.44 16.98
C SER A 20 -7.29 -17.97 17.41
N VAL A 21 -7.44 -16.75 17.85
CA VAL A 21 -8.77 -16.17 18.12
C VAL A 21 -8.64 -14.65 17.98
N ARG A 22 -9.24 -14.11 16.95
CA ARG A 22 -9.58 -12.68 16.98
C ARG A 22 -10.92 -12.57 17.67
N GLU A 23 -10.92 -11.87 18.77
CA GLU A 23 -12.18 -11.44 19.37
C GLU A 23 -12.96 -10.66 18.31
N PRO A 24 -14.26 -10.93 18.12
CA PRO A 24 -15.06 -10.15 17.20
C PRO A 24 -15.01 -8.68 17.60
N VAL A 25 -14.67 -7.82 16.67
CA VAL A 25 -14.71 -6.38 16.92
C VAL A 25 -16.17 -5.96 16.98
N THR A 26 -16.61 -5.54 18.15
CA THR A 26 -18.00 -5.15 18.39
C THR A 26 -18.23 -3.64 18.23
N GLY A 27 -17.18 -2.88 17.94
CA GLY A 27 -17.25 -1.43 17.76
C GLY A 27 -16.71 -0.99 16.40
N SER A 28 -16.80 0.31 16.15
CA SER A 28 -16.20 0.91 14.96
C SER A 28 -14.69 0.76 14.97
N VAL A 29 -14.12 0.50 13.80
CA VAL A 29 -12.67 0.41 13.60
C VAL A 29 -12.23 1.49 12.63
N ALA A 30 -10.99 1.92 12.77
CA ALA A 30 -10.39 2.90 11.87
C ALA A 30 -9.03 2.41 11.42
N LYS A 31 -8.56 2.94 10.29
CA LYS A 31 -7.22 2.70 9.78
C LYS A 31 -6.35 3.91 10.11
N LEU A 32 -5.19 3.65 10.68
CA LEU A 32 -4.16 4.67 10.81
C LEU A 32 -3.19 4.54 9.65
N ILE A 33 -3.06 5.61 8.88
CA ILE A 33 -2.11 5.67 7.76
C ILE A 33 -0.98 6.62 8.15
N ASP A 34 0.19 6.05 8.39
CA ASP A 34 1.37 6.83 8.78
C ASP A 34 2.17 7.18 7.53
N THR A 35 1.99 8.40 7.05
CA THR A 35 2.66 8.89 5.84
C THR A 35 4.16 9.09 6.04
N THR A 36 4.64 9.15 7.28
CA THR A 36 6.08 9.30 7.56
C THR A 36 6.86 8.01 7.30
N LYS A 37 6.17 6.88 7.29
CA LYS A 37 6.76 5.56 7.07
C LYS A 37 6.51 5.00 5.69
N CYS A 38 5.66 5.65 4.91
CA CYS A 38 5.31 5.18 3.57
C CYS A 38 6.47 5.40 2.60
N ILE A 39 6.82 4.36 1.86
CA ILE A 39 7.88 4.40 0.85
C ILE A 39 7.34 4.38 -0.59
N GLY A 40 6.03 4.38 -0.75
CA GLY A 40 5.40 4.43 -2.07
C GLY A 40 5.55 3.17 -2.91
N CYS A 41 5.70 2.01 -2.30
CA CYS A 41 5.91 0.76 -3.03
C CYS A 41 4.67 0.25 -3.79
N LYS A 42 3.49 0.84 -3.55
CA LYS A 42 2.20 0.48 -4.17
C LYS A 42 1.71 -0.95 -3.86
N ALA A 43 2.30 -1.63 -2.90
CA ALA A 43 1.88 -2.98 -2.53
C ALA A 43 0.44 -2.99 -1.99
N CYS A 44 0.03 -1.99 -1.24
CA CYS A 44 -1.34 -1.84 -0.75
C CYS A 44 -2.35 -1.64 -1.88
N GLN A 45 -1.97 -0.91 -2.91
CA GLN A 45 -2.78 -0.69 -4.10
C GLN A 45 -2.97 -2.02 -4.87
N ALA A 46 -1.89 -2.74 -5.10
CA ALA A 46 -1.94 -4.05 -5.76
C ALA A 46 -2.72 -5.07 -4.93
N ALA A 47 -2.54 -5.09 -3.62
CA ALA A 47 -3.26 -6.00 -2.73
C ALA A 47 -4.77 -5.74 -2.74
N CYS A 48 -5.17 -4.49 -2.75
CA CYS A 48 -6.59 -4.11 -2.83
C CYS A 48 -7.22 -4.57 -4.16
N MET A 49 -6.51 -4.36 -5.26
CA MET A 49 -6.97 -4.79 -6.58
C MET A 49 -7.13 -6.31 -6.64
N GLU A 50 -6.18 -7.03 -6.10
CA GLU A 50 -6.19 -8.51 -6.11
C GLU A 50 -7.28 -9.07 -5.19
N TRP A 51 -7.39 -8.55 -3.99
CA TRP A 51 -8.37 -9.03 -3.01
C TRP A 51 -9.82 -8.79 -3.45
N ASN A 52 -10.07 -7.65 -4.05
CA ASN A 52 -11.41 -7.25 -4.48
C ASN A 52 -11.72 -7.57 -5.95
N ASP A 53 -10.82 -8.26 -6.63
CA ASP A 53 -10.94 -8.62 -8.05
C ASP A 53 -11.25 -7.40 -8.95
N LEU A 54 -10.54 -6.32 -8.72
CA LEU A 54 -10.70 -5.09 -9.49
C LEU A 54 -9.93 -5.19 -10.80
N ARG A 55 -10.62 -5.02 -11.92
CA ARG A 55 -10.05 -5.12 -13.26
C ARG A 55 -9.99 -3.75 -13.95
N GLY A 56 -9.59 -2.76 -13.19
CA GLY A 56 -9.44 -1.42 -13.71
C GLY A 56 -8.37 -1.32 -14.81
N ASP A 57 -8.62 -0.47 -15.77
CA ASP A 57 -7.60 -0.10 -16.74
C ASP A 57 -6.68 0.94 -16.12
N VAL A 58 -5.43 0.58 -15.88
CA VAL A 58 -4.43 1.51 -15.37
C VAL A 58 -3.94 2.48 -16.44
N GLY A 59 -4.30 2.23 -17.69
CA GLY A 59 -4.01 3.12 -18.80
C GLY A 59 -2.53 3.29 -19.11
N THR A 60 -2.26 4.26 -19.96
CA THR A 60 -0.90 4.64 -20.32
C THR A 60 -0.35 5.61 -19.28
N ASN A 61 0.85 5.37 -18.82
CA ASN A 61 1.53 6.28 -17.90
C ASN A 61 1.86 7.59 -18.65
N VAL A 62 1.40 8.70 -18.08
CA VAL A 62 1.58 10.05 -18.65
C VAL A 62 2.72 10.84 -18.00
N GLY A 63 3.64 10.15 -17.35
CA GLY A 63 4.81 10.77 -16.73
C GLY A 63 4.63 11.17 -15.28
N VAL A 64 3.57 10.72 -14.63
CA VAL A 64 3.35 10.89 -13.19
C VAL A 64 3.38 9.53 -12.48
N TYR A 65 3.70 9.54 -11.21
CA TYR A 65 3.78 8.30 -10.43
C TYR A 65 2.40 7.78 -9.99
N ASP A 66 1.40 8.66 -9.97
CA ASP A 66 0.03 8.27 -9.69
C ASP A 66 -0.51 7.51 -10.91
N ASN A 67 -0.86 6.27 -10.72
CA ASN A 67 -1.45 5.47 -11.78
C ASN A 67 -2.37 4.40 -11.18
N PRO A 68 -3.68 4.44 -11.42
CA PRO A 68 -4.42 5.46 -12.19
C PRO A 68 -4.42 6.84 -11.52
N ALA A 69 -4.91 7.85 -12.23
CA ALA A 69 -4.79 9.24 -11.78
C ALA A 69 -5.69 9.58 -10.60
N ASP A 70 -6.78 8.86 -10.41
CA ASP A 70 -7.74 9.11 -9.33
C ASP A 70 -8.46 7.82 -8.95
N LEU A 71 -9.11 7.85 -7.79
CA LEU A 71 -9.99 6.77 -7.34
C LEU A 71 -11.24 6.72 -8.23
N ASP A 72 -11.68 5.51 -8.52
CA ASP A 72 -12.91 5.25 -9.25
C ASP A 72 -13.54 3.92 -8.82
N GLU A 73 -14.53 3.44 -9.55
CA GLU A 73 -15.22 2.18 -9.27
C GLU A 73 -14.32 0.94 -9.36
N HIS A 74 -13.20 1.04 -10.05
CA HIS A 74 -12.23 -0.03 -10.23
C HIS A 74 -10.92 0.19 -9.45
N THR A 75 -10.78 1.33 -8.79
CA THR A 75 -9.57 1.70 -8.05
C THR A 75 -9.98 2.26 -6.71
N TRP A 76 -9.86 1.44 -5.67
CA TRP A 76 -10.29 1.79 -4.31
C TRP A 76 -9.15 2.23 -3.41
N THR A 77 -7.95 1.93 -3.78
CA THR A 77 -6.73 2.37 -3.09
C THR A 77 -5.74 2.89 -4.11
N LEU A 78 -5.23 4.06 -3.87
CA LEU A 78 -4.29 4.74 -4.76
C LEU A 78 -3.18 5.38 -3.95
N MET A 79 -1.96 5.23 -4.41
CA MET A 79 -0.84 5.96 -3.85
C MET A 79 -0.68 7.29 -4.59
N ARG A 80 -0.70 8.37 -3.83
CA ARG A 80 -0.53 9.72 -4.36
C ARG A 80 0.87 10.23 -4.05
N PHE A 81 1.49 10.80 -5.06
CA PHE A 81 2.84 11.33 -5.00
C PHE A 81 2.79 12.83 -5.29
N THR A 82 3.27 13.62 -4.35
CA THR A 82 3.36 15.07 -4.51
C THR A 82 4.81 15.49 -4.32
N GLU A 83 5.35 16.21 -5.28
CA GLU A 83 6.65 16.83 -5.18
C GLU A 83 6.48 18.29 -4.75
N TYR A 84 7.31 18.72 -3.83
CA TYR A 84 7.33 20.12 -3.46
C TYR A 84 8.76 20.57 -3.10
N GLU A 85 9.01 21.85 -3.30
CA GLU A 85 10.27 22.46 -2.94
C GLU A 85 10.14 23.12 -1.58
N ASN A 86 11.02 22.72 -0.65
CA ASN A 86 11.01 23.30 0.67
C ASN A 86 11.65 24.71 0.65
N PRO A 87 11.52 25.52 1.75
CA PRO A 87 12.11 26.86 1.80
C PRO A 87 13.63 26.92 1.59
N ASN A 88 14.32 25.79 1.79
CA ASN A 88 15.78 25.68 1.59
C ASN A 88 16.15 25.35 0.12
N GLY A 89 15.17 25.20 -0.76
CA GLY A 89 15.38 24.88 -2.17
C GLY A 89 15.56 23.39 -2.46
N ASN A 90 15.35 22.51 -1.49
CA ASN A 90 15.44 21.07 -1.68
C ASN A 90 14.09 20.50 -2.12
N LEU A 91 14.13 19.54 -3.05
CA LEU A 91 12.97 18.81 -3.48
C LEU A 91 12.58 17.78 -2.41
N GLU A 92 11.34 17.80 -2.01
CA GLU A 92 10.79 16.81 -1.09
C GLU A 92 9.57 16.13 -1.69
N TRP A 93 9.32 14.91 -1.25
CA TRP A 93 8.19 14.10 -1.67
C TRP A 93 7.21 13.93 -0.53
N LEU A 94 5.93 14.14 -0.84
CA LEU A 94 4.83 13.72 0.02
C LEU A 94 4.18 12.51 -0.65
N ILE A 95 4.26 11.37 0.00
CA ILE A 95 3.68 10.11 -0.48
C ILE A 95 2.59 9.72 0.50
N ARG A 96 1.37 9.52 0.01
CA ARG A 96 0.27 9.13 0.86
C ARG A 96 -0.63 8.09 0.20
N LYS A 97 -1.18 7.23 1.02
CA LYS A 97 -2.24 6.31 0.60
C LYS A 97 -3.57 7.04 0.63
N ASP A 98 -4.26 7.02 -0.49
CA ASP A 98 -5.64 7.49 -0.60
C ASP A 98 -6.55 6.29 -0.80
N GLY A 99 -7.65 6.23 -0.10
CA GLY A 99 -8.58 5.11 -0.14
C GLY A 99 -10.02 5.57 -0.23
N CYS A 100 -10.89 4.65 -0.66
CA CYS A 100 -12.32 4.90 -0.66
C CYS A 100 -12.83 5.16 0.76
N MET A 101 -13.86 6.00 0.87
CA MET A 101 -14.42 6.47 2.14
C MET A 101 -15.84 5.96 2.36
N HIS A 102 -16.14 4.76 1.87
CA HIS A 102 -17.49 4.19 1.91
C HIS A 102 -17.73 3.29 3.12
N CYS A 103 -16.69 2.88 3.84
CA CYS A 103 -16.82 2.06 5.04
C CYS A 103 -17.19 2.91 6.25
N GLU A 104 -18.10 2.40 7.07
CA GLU A 104 -18.44 3.01 8.35
C GLU A 104 -17.38 2.70 9.42
#